data_438aa80f43736395302f3b8065e6d911
#
_entry.id   438aa80f43736395302f3b8065e6d911
#
_cell.length_a   1.000
_cell.length_b   1.000
_cell.length_c   1.000
_cell.angle_alpha   90.00
_cell.angle_beta   90.00
_cell.angle_gamma   90.00
#
_symmetry.space_group_name_H-M   'P 1'
#
loop_
_entity.id
_entity.type
_entity.pdbx_description
1 polymer ?
#
loop_
_entity_poly.entity_id
_entity_poly.type
_entity_poly.pdbx_seq_one_letter_code
_entity_poly.pdbx_strand_id
1 'polypeptide(L)'
;SGCLMADDMGLGKTLQVLYFIDWHSRVYEDHKPYLIVAPISLLENWENEYNRFFSAPRLNITRISSKDIPRKFNRATVEKMQNLDIILTNYEALRNCQLNFCAVEFDIVALDEAQKIKAPGTLVTNAAKALKSKFKIAMTGTPVENTLLDLWCIMDFCVPGYLGNAKTFAAKYQNPLKNSDVDIEALGDEIHSRLGIYLMRRLKADAAKDLPNKIEQKKHVNMPYVQEKIYCNIVNDYNANQEENQILNTIQNLK
;
A
#
# COMPACT_ATOMS: atom_id res chain seq x y z
N SER A 1 -9.39 -13.64 6.43
CA SER A 1 -9.61 -12.37 7.17
C SER A 1 -8.39 -11.49 7.11
N GLY A 2 -8.52 -10.21 7.49
CA GLY A 2 -7.41 -9.28 7.46
C GLY A 2 -7.75 -7.93 8.07
N CYS A 3 -6.80 -6.97 8.02
CA CYS A 3 -7.01 -5.61 8.51
C CYS A 3 -6.24 -4.59 7.68
N LEU A 4 -6.71 -3.34 7.75
CA LEU A 4 -6.04 -2.16 7.21
C LEU A 4 -5.43 -1.34 8.35
N MET A 5 -4.11 -1.22 8.36
CA MET A 5 -3.36 -0.34 9.25
C MET A 5 -3.14 1.00 8.56
N ALA A 6 -3.98 1.97 8.89
CA ALA A 6 -3.98 3.31 8.29
C ALA A 6 -3.37 4.37 9.23
N ASP A 7 -2.51 3.98 10.14
CA ASP A 7 -1.78 4.88 11.05
C ASP A 7 -0.92 5.88 10.26
N ASP A 8 -0.74 7.06 10.80
CA ASP A 8 0.18 8.05 10.25
C ASP A 8 1.59 7.49 10.09
N MET A 9 2.35 8.06 9.13
CA MET A 9 3.74 7.66 8.90
C MET A 9 4.58 7.88 10.17
N GLY A 10 5.45 6.90 10.50
CA GLY A 10 6.33 6.96 11.66
C GLY A 10 5.72 6.49 12.98
N LEU A 11 4.51 5.92 12.99
CA LEU A 11 3.91 5.28 14.16
C LEU A 11 4.26 3.79 14.30
N GLY A 12 5.33 3.34 13.65
CA GLY A 12 5.91 2.01 13.83
C GLY A 12 5.11 0.86 13.21
N LYS A 13 4.41 1.09 12.08
CA LYS A 13 3.66 0.03 11.38
C LYS A 13 4.52 -1.20 11.06
N THR A 14 5.72 -0.99 10.53
CA THR A 14 6.69 -2.05 10.21
C THR A 14 6.96 -2.91 11.43
N LEU A 15 7.30 -2.28 12.55
CA LEU A 15 7.62 -2.95 13.79
C LEU A 15 6.42 -3.75 14.34
N GLN A 16 5.21 -3.17 14.30
CA GLN A 16 3.99 -3.85 14.73
C GLN A 16 3.76 -5.15 13.94
N VAL A 17 3.95 -5.12 12.61
CA VAL A 17 3.80 -6.30 11.75
C VAL A 17 4.88 -7.33 12.04
N LEU A 18 6.13 -6.91 12.21
CA LEU A 18 7.24 -7.81 12.57
C LEU A 18 6.98 -8.51 13.91
N TYR A 19 6.53 -7.78 14.93
CA TYR A 19 6.16 -8.37 16.22
C TYR A 19 4.96 -9.31 16.13
N PHE A 20 3.98 -8.97 15.29
CA PHE A 20 2.83 -9.86 15.07
C PHE A 20 3.24 -11.17 14.39
N ILE A 21 4.14 -11.12 13.41
CA ILE A 21 4.71 -12.30 12.75
C ILE A 21 5.51 -13.14 13.76
N ASP A 22 6.39 -12.52 14.56
CA ASP A 22 7.18 -13.22 15.57
C ASP A 22 6.28 -13.87 16.64
N TRP A 23 5.28 -13.14 17.15
CA TRP A 23 4.29 -13.71 18.06
C TRP A 23 3.54 -14.89 17.45
N HIS A 24 3.06 -14.76 16.20
CA HIS A 24 2.34 -15.83 15.51
C HIS A 24 3.22 -17.08 15.36
N SER A 25 4.49 -16.93 15.01
CA SER A 25 5.43 -18.05 14.88
C SER A 25 5.73 -18.78 16.20
N ARG A 26 5.58 -18.06 17.34
CA ARG A 26 5.74 -18.67 18.69
C ARG A 26 4.51 -19.45 19.12
N VAL A 27 3.33 -18.99 18.71
CA VAL A 27 2.05 -19.63 19.07
C VAL A 27 1.76 -20.84 18.17
N TYR A 28 2.15 -20.74 16.91
CA TYR A 28 1.91 -21.78 15.88
C TYR A 28 3.26 -22.31 15.37
N GLU A 29 3.76 -23.39 15.98
CA GLU A 29 5.07 -23.97 15.63
C GLU A 29 5.12 -24.50 14.19
N ASP A 30 4.00 -25.07 13.70
CA ASP A 30 3.85 -25.55 12.32
C ASP A 30 3.23 -24.47 11.43
N HIS A 31 3.90 -23.32 11.36
CA HIS A 31 3.45 -22.19 10.54
C HIS A 31 3.90 -22.32 9.07
N LYS A 32 3.08 -21.77 8.17
CA LYS A 32 3.42 -21.54 6.77
C LYS A 32 4.24 -20.24 6.64
N PRO A 33 4.96 -20.04 5.50
CA PRO A 33 5.75 -18.83 5.32
C PRO A 33 4.91 -17.55 5.46
N TYR A 34 5.59 -16.47 5.81
CA TYR A 34 5.07 -15.12 5.82
C TYR A 34 5.52 -14.38 4.57
N LEU A 35 4.66 -13.55 3.98
CA LEU A 35 5.00 -12.73 2.83
C LEU A 35 4.88 -11.24 3.18
N ILE A 36 5.95 -10.50 2.95
CA ILE A 36 5.97 -9.04 3.04
C ILE A 36 6.24 -8.49 1.64
N VAL A 37 5.32 -7.66 1.13
CA VAL A 37 5.46 -6.95 -0.15
C VAL A 37 5.58 -5.47 0.13
N ALA A 38 6.71 -4.87 -0.23
CA ALA A 38 6.98 -3.46 0.00
C ALA A 38 7.55 -2.77 -1.25
N PRO A 39 7.52 -1.44 -1.35
CA PRO A 39 8.29 -0.71 -2.35
C PRO A 39 9.77 -1.08 -2.28
N ILE A 40 10.43 -1.14 -3.45
CA ILE A 40 11.85 -1.55 -3.54
C ILE A 40 12.77 -0.72 -2.64
N SER A 41 12.46 0.56 -2.47
CA SER A 41 13.21 1.49 -1.60
C SER A 41 13.06 1.19 -0.10
N LEU A 42 12.07 0.42 0.31
CA LEU A 42 11.80 0.10 1.71
C LEU A 42 12.25 -1.31 2.11
N LEU A 43 12.68 -2.16 1.16
CA LEU A 43 13.07 -3.53 1.48
C LEU A 43 14.24 -3.59 2.47
N GLU A 44 15.26 -2.75 2.27
CA GLU A 44 16.39 -2.66 3.18
C GLU A 44 15.98 -2.17 4.58
N ASN A 45 15.02 -1.25 4.65
CA ASN A 45 14.50 -0.77 5.92
C ASN A 45 13.81 -1.90 6.72
N TRP A 46 13.05 -2.77 6.06
CA TRP A 46 12.43 -3.94 6.69
C TRP A 46 13.47 -4.89 7.29
N GLU A 47 14.55 -5.19 6.57
CA GLU A 47 15.65 -6.01 7.04
C GLU A 47 16.39 -5.36 8.22
N ASN A 48 16.67 -4.05 8.12
CA ASN A 48 17.35 -3.29 9.16
C ASN A 48 16.52 -3.20 10.43
N GLU A 49 15.21 -2.94 10.33
CA GLU A 49 14.32 -2.92 11.50
C GLU A 49 14.24 -4.30 12.15
N TYR A 50 14.12 -5.37 11.38
CA TYR A 50 14.13 -6.72 11.91
C TYR A 50 15.41 -7.02 12.69
N ASN A 51 16.57 -6.79 12.10
CA ASN A 51 17.87 -7.02 12.73
C ASN A 51 18.10 -6.13 13.97
N ARG A 52 17.55 -4.92 13.98
CA ARG A 52 17.66 -3.97 15.10
C ARG A 52 16.84 -4.39 16.31
N PHE A 53 15.62 -4.86 16.10
CA PHE A 53 14.66 -5.10 17.18
C PHE A 53 14.61 -6.56 17.63
N PHE A 54 15.15 -7.49 16.85
CA PHE A 54 15.17 -8.91 17.17
C PHE A 54 16.62 -9.38 17.31
N SER A 55 17.18 -9.29 18.55
CA SER A 55 18.57 -9.66 18.85
C SER A 55 18.88 -11.14 18.67
N ALA A 56 17.88 -12.01 18.77
CA ALA A 56 17.97 -13.45 18.53
C ALA A 56 16.79 -13.88 17.66
N PRO A 57 16.83 -13.57 16.35
CA PRO A 57 15.71 -13.83 15.46
C PRO A 57 15.49 -15.35 15.30
N ARG A 58 14.23 -15.78 15.47
CA ARG A 58 13.82 -17.17 15.21
C ARG A 58 13.58 -17.45 13.74
N LEU A 59 13.18 -16.42 13.01
CA LEU A 59 12.80 -16.49 11.61
C LEU A 59 13.88 -15.83 10.74
N ASN A 60 14.08 -16.40 9.56
CA ASN A 60 15.00 -15.86 8.58
C ASN A 60 14.24 -15.05 7.54
N ILE A 61 14.67 -13.82 7.27
CA ILE A 61 14.15 -13.05 6.14
C ILE A 61 14.92 -13.45 4.89
N THR A 62 14.17 -13.86 3.85
CA THR A 62 14.73 -14.14 2.53
C THR A 62 14.16 -13.13 1.54
N ARG A 63 15.04 -12.29 1.00
CA ARG A 63 14.66 -11.34 -0.05
C ARG A 63 14.57 -12.05 -1.39
N ILE A 64 13.44 -11.90 -2.08
CA ILE A 64 13.17 -12.47 -3.39
C ILE A 64 12.82 -11.38 -4.38
N SER A 65 13.55 -11.28 -5.48
CA SER A 65 13.30 -10.39 -6.60
C SER A 65 12.79 -11.14 -7.83
N SER A 66 12.36 -10.42 -8.86
CA SER A 66 11.94 -11.02 -10.14
C SER A 66 13.08 -11.72 -10.91
N LYS A 67 14.33 -11.58 -10.46
CA LYS A 67 15.49 -12.28 -11.03
C LYS A 67 15.70 -13.66 -10.38
N ASP A 68 15.22 -13.83 -9.16
CA ASP A 68 15.47 -15.05 -8.36
C ASP A 68 14.46 -16.15 -8.67
N ILE A 69 13.31 -15.81 -9.24
CA ILE A 69 12.25 -16.78 -9.57
C ILE A 69 11.75 -16.59 -11.00
N PRO A 70 11.38 -17.70 -11.70
CA PRO A 70 10.90 -17.64 -13.06
C PRO A 70 9.52 -16.95 -13.14
N ARG A 71 9.24 -16.25 -14.25
CA ARG A 71 7.91 -15.66 -14.50
C ARG A 71 6.83 -16.73 -14.71
N LYS A 72 7.20 -17.86 -15.34
CA LYS A 72 6.31 -19.01 -15.52
C LYS A 72 6.22 -19.80 -14.22
N PHE A 73 5.11 -20.48 -14.03
CA PHE A 73 4.95 -21.40 -12.90
C PHE A 73 6.06 -22.45 -12.89
N ASN A 74 6.65 -22.64 -11.69
CA ASN A 74 7.69 -23.64 -11.46
C ASN A 74 7.47 -24.28 -10.09
N ARG A 75 7.17 -25.58 -10.10
CA ARG A 75 6.86 -26.34 -8.89
C ARG A 75 8.00 -26.34 -7.87
N ALA A 76 9.24 -26.54 -8.31
CA ALA A 76 10.40 -26.56 -7.41
C ALA A 76 10.61 -25.18 -6.73
N THR A 77 10.33 -24.08 -7.46
CA THR A 77 10.37 -22.74 -6.89
C THR A 77 9.30 -22.55 -5.81
N VAL A 78 8.07 -23.02 -6.05
CA VAL A 78 6.97 -22.95 -5.08
C VAL A 78 7.30 -23.78 -3.83
N GLU A 79 7.80 -25.00 -4.00
CA GLU A 79 8.23 -25.87 -2.90
C GLU A 79 9.37 -25.23 -2.09
N LYS A 80 10.34 -24.59 -2.76
CA LYS A 80 11.40 -23.84 -2.07
C LYS A 80 10.84 -22.67 -1.27
N MET A 81 9.94 -21.88 -1.85
CA MET A 81 9.32 -20.74 -1.18
C MET A 81 8.45 -21.18 0.01
N GLN A 82 7.79 -22.34 -0.09
CA GLN A 82 6.94 -22.90 0.97
C GLN A 82 7.74 -23.26 2.24
N ASN A 83 9.06 -23.49 2.12
CA ASN A 83 9.95 -23.84 3.23
C ASN A 83 10.77 -22.66 3.76
N LEU A 84 10.43 -21.41 3.36
CA LEU A 84 11.04 -20.20 3.91
C LEU A 84 10.23 -19.71 5.10
N ASP A 85 10.88 -18.91 5.98
CA ASP A 85 10.19 -18.30 7.10
C ASP A 85 9.47 -17.00 6.68
N ILE A 86 10.24 -15.95 6.36
CA ILE A 86 9.72 -14.66 5.90
C ILE A 86 10.25 -14.40 4.49
N ILE A 87 9.35 -14.24 3.54
CA ILE A 87 9.66 -13.80 2.18
C ILE A 87 9.44 -12.29 2.10
N LEU A 88 10.50 -11.55 1.79
CA LEU A 88 10.45 -10.12 1.55
C LEU A 88 10.61 -9.85 0.05
N THR A 89 9.62 -9.18 -0.56
CA THR A 89 9.63 -8.92 -2.00
C THR A 89 9.03 -7.56 -2.33
N ASN A 90 9.07 -7.17 -3.60
CA ASN A 90 8.48 -5.94 -4.08
C ASN A 90 7.29 -6.19 -5.03
N TYR A 91 6.48 -5.14 -5.26
CA TYR A 91 5.29 -5.20 -6.10
C TYR A 91 5.56 -5.60 -7.55
N GLU A 92 6.74 -5.27 -8.08
CA GLU A 92 7.14 -5.66 -9.42
C GLU A 92 7.40 -7.16 -9.52
N ALA A 93 8.11 -7.73 -8.56
CA ALA A 93 8.36 -9.17 -8.50
C ALA A 93 7.05 -9.94 -8.30
N LEU A 94 6.16 -9.47 -7.41
CA LEU A 94 4.83 -10.05 -7.24
C LEU A 94 4.05 -10.06 -8.57
N ARG A 95 4.01 -8.94 -9.28
CA ARG A 95 3.32 -8.84 -10.59
C ARG A 95 3.94 -9.77 -11.65
N ASN A 96 5.27 -9.76 -11.76
CA ASN A 96 5.97 -10.48 -12.82
C ASN A 96 5.97 -11.99 -12.61
N CYS A 97 5.97 -12.45 -11.34
CA CYS A 97 6.07 -13.84 -10.96
C CYS A 97 4.82 -14.35 -10.22
N GLN A 98 3.67 -13.72 -10.47
CA GLN A 98 2.40 -13.96 -9.76
C GLN A 98 2.01 -15.44 -9.69
N LEU A 99 2.26 -16.24 -10.74
CA LEU A 99 1.89 -17.65 -10.78
C LEU A 99 2.59 -18.47 -9.68
N ASN A 100 3.84 -18.14 -9.35
CA ASN A 100 4.58 -18.80 -8.29
C ASN A 100 4.12 -18.30 -6.91
N PHE A 101 4.01 -16.98 -6.70
CA PHE A 101 3.54 -16.43 -5.43
C PHE A 101 2.12 -16.87 -5.08
N CYS A 102 1.19 -16.88 -6.04
CA CYS A 102 -0.19 -17.29 -5.81
C CYS A 102 -0.36 -18.82 -5.59
N ALA A 103 0.65 -19.61 -5.92
CA ALA A 103 0.66 -21.06 -5.66
C ALA A 103 1.14 -21.40 -4.24
N VAL A 104 1.89 -20.51 -3.58
CA VAL A 104 2.33 -20.65 -2.19
C VAL A 104 1.15 -20.35 -1.26
N GLU A 105 1.05 -21.10 -0.16
CA GLU A 105 0.12 -20.83 0.92
C GLU A 105 0.86 -20.13 2.06
N PHE A 106 0.38 -18.96 2.43
CA PHE A 106 0.96 -18.13 3.48
C PHE A 106 0.09 -18.12 4.74
N ASP A 107 0.70 -17.98 5.91
CA ASP A 107 -0.07 -17.67 7.11
C ASP A 107 -0.45 -16.19 7.15
N ILE A 108 0.51 -15.32 6.93
CA ILE A 108 0.28 -13.87 6.91
C ILE A 108 0.86 -13.27 5.62
N VAL A 109 0.09 -12.41 4.96
CA VAL A 109 0.55 -11.55 3.87
C VAL A 109 0.42 -10.10 4.29
N ALA A 110 1.52 -9.35 4.32
CA ALA A 110 1.57 -7.93 4.61
C ALA A 110 1.96 -7.13 3.36
N LEU A 111 1.16 -6.11 3.03
CA LEU A 111 1.46 -5.16 1.96
C LEU A 111 1.81 -3.81 2.57
N ASP A 112 3.03 -3.35 2.37
CA ASP A 112 3.48 -2.01 2.76
C ASP A 112 3.24 -1.02 1.62
N GLU A 113 2.84 0.22 1.96
CA GLU A 113 2.36 1.22 1.01
C GLU A 113 1.26 0.64 0.08
N ALA A 114 0.22 0.09 0.73
CA ALA A 114 -0.84 -0.66 0.06
C ALA A 114 -1.65 0.15 -0.97
N GLN A 115 -1.51 1.49 -1.03
CA GLN A 115 -2.05 2.29 -2.13
C GLN A 115 -1.48 1.90 -3.51
N LYS A 116 -0.41 1.09 -3.56
CA LYS A 116 0.08 0.48 -4.81
C LYS A 116 -0.94 -0.45 -5.47
N ILE A 117 -1.91 -0.97 -4.71
CA ILE A 117 -2.99 -1.83 -5.22
C ILE A 117 -4.35 -1.12 -5.25
N LYS A 118 -4.40 0.21 -5.23
CA LYS A 118 -5.64 1.01 -5.19
C LYS A 118 -6.52 0.92 -6.44
N ALA A 119 -5.92 0.60 -7.61
CA ALA A 119 -6.65 0.58 -8.88
C ALA A 119 -7.18 -0.82 -9.19
N PRO A 120 -8.52 -1.01 -9.25
CA PRO A 120 -9.13 -2.28 -9.63
C PRO A 120 -8.70 -2.72 -11.02
N GLY A 121 -8.49 -4.04 -11.22
CA GLY A 121 -8.20 -4.62 -12.52
C GLY A 121 -6.75 -4.53 -12.99
N THR A 122 -5.87 -3.83 -12.28
CA THR A 122 -4.43 -3.83 -12.62
C THR A 122 -3.80 -5.19 -12.30
N LEU A 123 -2.75 -5.55 -13.03
CA LEU A 123 -2.04 -6.83 -12.82
C LEU A 123 -1.52 -6.97 -11.39
N VAL A 124 -0.98 -5.90 -10.80
CA VAL A 124 -0.45 -5.94 -9.43
C VAL A 124 -1.57 -6.12 -8.41
N THR A 125 -2.71 -5.44 -8.59
CA THR A 125 -3.87 -5.58 -7.72
C THR A 125 -4.45 -6.99 -7.79
N ASN A 126 -4.60 -7.53 -9.00
CA ASN A 126 -5.10 -8.88 -9.20
C ASN A 126 -4.15 -9.93 -8.60
N ALA A 127 -2.84 -9.76 -8.79
CA ALA A 127 -1.83 -10.62 -8.19
C ALA A 127 -1.91 -10.59 -6.65
N ALA A 128 -1.98 -9.40 -6.04
CA ALA A 128 -2.11 -9.26 -4.60
C ALA A 128 -3.38 -9.92 -4.05
N LYS A 129 -4.53 -9.68 -4.69
CA LYS A 129 -5.80 -10.29 -4.27
C LYS A 129 -5.82 -11.81 -4.41
N ALA A 130 -5.11 -12.36 -5.40
CA ALA A 130 -5.02 -13.80 -5.65
C ALA A 130 -4.08 -14.54 -4.67
N LEU A 131 -3.30 -13.84 -3.85
CA LEU A 131 -2.45 -14.47 -2.83
C LEU A 131 -3.31 -15.24 -1.82
N LYS A 132 -2.87 -16.48 -1.55
CA LYS A 132 -3.51 -17.37 -0.57
C LYS A 132 -2.91 -17.13 0.80
N SER A 133 -3.71 -16.72 1.77
CA SER A 133 -3.25 -16.56 3.14
C SER A 133 -4.38 -16.71 4.16
N LYS A 134 -4.03 -17.04 5.39
CA LYS A 134 -4.97 -17.08 6.51
C LYS A 134 -5.33 -15.66 6.96
N PHE A 135 -4.34 -14.75 6.97
CA PHE A 135 -4.53 -13.36 7.39
C PHE A 135 -3.81 -12.39 6.43
N LYS A 136 -4.47 -11.28 6.10
CA LYS A 136 -3.96 -10.24 5.20
C LYS A 136 -3.87 -8.89 5.92
N ILE A 137 -2.74 -8.22 5.82
CA ILE A 137 -2.50 -6.91 6.40
C ILE A 137 -2.16 -5.93 5.27
N ALA A 138 -2.92 -4.86 5.16
CA ALA A 138 -2.55 -3.72 4.33
C ALA A 138 -2.07 -2.57 5.23
N MET A 139 -0.93 -1.96 4.88
CA MET A 139 -0.38 -0.80 5.60
C MET A 139 -0.29 0.38 4.65
N THR A 140 -0.82 1.52 5.05
CA THR A 140 -0.70 2.78 4.31
C THR A 140 -0.94 3.97 5.22
N GLY A 141 -0.23 5.08 5.02
CA GLY A 141 -0.56 6.36 5.67
C GLY A 141 -1.69 7.11 4.97
N THR A 142 -2.04 6.73 3.72
CA THR A 142 -3.02 7.40 2.87
C THR A 142 -3.96 6.38 2.22
N PRO A 143 -4.95 5.86 2.96
CA PRO A 143 -5.86 4.83 2.43
C PRO A 143 -6.78 5.34 1.31
N VAL A 144 -6.99 6.64 1.24
CA VAL A 144 -7.70 7.33 0.17
C VAL A 144 -6.77 8.40 -0.40
N GLU A 145 -6.35 8.27 -1.65
CA GLU A 145 -5.55 9.30 -2.32
C GLU A 145 -6.38 10.12 -3.30
N ASN A 146 -7.15 9.46 -4.16
CA ASN A 146 -7.91 10.12 -5.21
C ASN A 146 -9.42 9.86 -5.10
N THR A 147 -9.80 8.64 -4.77
CA THR A 147 -11.21 8.21 -4.76
C THR A 147 -11.48 7.24 -3.62
N LEU A 148 -12.75 7.13 -3.20
CA LEU A 148 -13.16 6.12 -2.23
C LEU A 148 -12.99 4.69 -2.76
N LEU A 149 -12.91 4.50 -4.08
CA LEU A 149 -12.59 3.20 -4.67
C LEU A 149 -11.17 2.73 -4.34
N ASP A 150 -10.25 3.65 -4.03
CA ASP A 150 -8.91 3.32 -3.54
C ASP A 150 -9.03 2.50 -2.25
N LEU A 151 -9.82 3.00 -1.29
CA LEU A 151 -10.11 2.33 -0.02
C LEU A 151 -10.83 1.00 -0.23
N TRP A 152 -11.85 0.98 -1.11
CA TRP A 152 -12.56 -0.25 -1.45
C TRP A 152 -11.60 -1.34 -1.95
N CYS A 153 -10.67 -0.97 -2.82
CA CYS A 153 -9.74 -1.92 -3.42
C CYS A 153 -8.77 -2.52 -2.39
N ILE A 154 -8.26 -1.68 -1.47
CA ILE A 154 -7.39 -2.12 -0.38
C ILE A 154 -8.16 -3.01 0.61
N MET A 155 -9.39 -2.63 0.96
CA MET A 155 -10.24 -3.43 1.86
C MET A 155 -10.65 -4.77 1.24
N ASP A 156 -10.90 -4.81 -0.08
CA ASP A 156 -11.20 -6.06 -0.77
C ASP A 156 -9.99 -7.02 -0.85
N PHE A 157 -8.75 -6.49 -0.75
CA PHE A 157 -7.58 -7.33 -0.49
C PHE A 157 -7.60 -7.89 0.93
N CYS A 158 -7.84 -7.06 1.96
CA CYS A 158 -7.82 -7.49 3.37
C CYS A 158 -8.95 -8.47 3.69
N VAL A 159 -10.18 -8.10 3.33
CA VAL A 159 -11.41 -8.85 3.62
C VAL A 159 -12.27 -8.91 2.35
N PRO A 160 -12.02 -9.88 1.47
CA PRO A 160 -12.70 -9.98 0.19
C PRO A 160 -14.23 -9.96 0.32
N GLY A 161 -14.87 -9.11 -0.47
CA GLY A 161 -16.33 -9.00 -0.53
C GLY A 161 -17.00 -8.23 0.63
N TYR A 162 -16.26 -7.82 1.66
CA TYR A 162 -16.81 -7.16 2.85
C TYR A 162 -17.57 -5.86 2.53
N LEU A 163 -17.04 -5.05 1.63
CA LEU A 163 -17.68 -3.80 1.19
C LEU A 163 -18.62 -3.99 -0.03
N GLY A 164 -18.90 -5.23 -0.41
CA GLY A 164 -19.67 -5.56 -1.61
C GLY A 164 -18.86 -5.37 -2.90
N ASN A 165 -19.52 -5.33 -4.05
CA ASN A 165 -18.83 -5.13 -5.32
C ASN A 165 -18.52 -3.64 -5.57
N ALA A 166 -17.49 -3.38 -6.42
CA ALA A 166 -17.02 -2.04 -6.73
C ALA A 166 -18.12 -1.10 -7.28
N LYS A 167 -19.06 -1.63 -8.08
CA LYS A 167 -20.13 -0.83 -8.69
C LYS A 167 -21.13 -0.35 -7.64
N THR A 168 -21.56 -1.26 -6.75
CA THR A 168 -22.49 -0.89 -5.65
C THR A 168 -21.83 0.04 -4.65
N PHE A 169 -20.56 -0.16 -4.33
CA PHE A 169 -19.79 0.73 -3.46
C PHE A 169 -19.65 2.11 -4.08
N ALA A 170 -19.29 2.20 -5.36
CA ALA A 170 -19.18 3.48 -6.07
C ALA A 170 -20.52 4.20 -6.16
N ALA A 171 -21.61 3.49 -6.44
CA ALA A 171 -22.95 4.08 -6.50
C ALA A 171 -23.38 4.65 -5.16
N LYS A 172 -23.05 3.97 -4.06
CA LYS A 172 -23.45 4.39 -2.72
C LYS A 172 -22.58 5.50 -2.13
N TYR A 173 -21.26 5.45 -2.33
CA TYR A 173 -20.31 6.30 -1.62
C TYR A 173 -19.53 7.27 -2.52
N GLN A 174 -19.14 6.85 -3.74
CA GLN A 174 -18.33 7.67 -4.63
C GLN A 174 -19.16 8.65 -5.46
N ASN A 175 -20.27 8.18 -6.05
CA ASN A 175 -21.08 9.01 -6.93
C ASN A 175 -21.77 10.18 -6.22
N PRO A 176 -22.31 10.03 -4.99
CA PRO A 176 -22.90 11.15 -4.27
C PRO A 176 -21.94 12.32 -4.05
N LEU A 177 -20.62 12.06 -3.88
CA LEU A 177 -19.61 13.11 -3.71
C LEU A 177 -19.48 14.09 -4.89
N LYS A 178 -20.11 13.79 -6.03
CA LYS A 178 -20.17 14.69 -7.18
C LYS A 178 -21.23 15.80 -7.02
N ASN A 179 -22.13 15.63 -6.05
CA ASN A 179 -23.20 16.59 -5.77
C ASN A 179 -22.79 17.52 -4.62
N SER A 180 -23.06 18.81 -4.75
CA SER A 180 -22.73 19.84 -3.73
C SER A 180 -23.48 19.69 -2.40
N ASP A 181 -24.62 18.97 -2.42
CA ASP A 181 -25.56 18.91 -1.29
C ASP A 181 -25.35 17.69 -0.38
N VAL A 182 -24.26 16.92 -0.61
CA VAL A 182 -23.96 15.72 0.18
C VAL A 182 -23.23 16.10 1.47
N ASP A 183 -23.73 15.60 2.59
CA ASP A 183 -23.04 15.65 3.87
C ASP A 183 -21.85 14.67 3.85
N ILE A 184 -20.66 15.23 3.60
CA ILE A 184 -19.40 14.46 3.49
C ILE A 184 -19.02 13.85 4.85
N GLU A 185 -19.32 14.54 5.95
CA GLU A 185 -18.99 14.11 7.30
C GLU A 185 -19.83 12.88 7.68
N ALA A 186 -21.13 12.94 7.49
CA ALA A 186 -22.03 11.80 7.71
C ALA A 186 -21.67 10.60 6.85
N LEU A 187 -21.27 10.81 5.59
CA LEU A 187 -20.82 9.73 4.70
C LEU A 187 -19.51 9.11 5.20
N GLY A 188 -18.59 9.93 5.69
CA GLY A 188 -17.33 9.51 6.28
C GLY A 188 -17.56 8.65 7.53
N ASP A 189 -18.45 9.06 8.41
CA ASP A 189 -18.80 8.34 9.64
C ASP A 189 -19.46 7.01 9.33
N GLU A 190 -20.33 6.94 8.32
CA GLU A 190 -20.93 5.67 7.88
C GLU A 190 -19.86 4.69 7.39
N ILE A 191 -18.93 5.15 6.55
CA ILE A 191 -17.82 4.32 6.05
C ILE A 191 -16.94 3.86 7.22
N HIS A 192 -16.57 4.76 8.12
CA HIS A 192 -15.74 4.46 9.28
C HIS A 192 -16.41 3.43 10.20
N SER A 193 -17.70 3.62 10.51
CA SER A 193 -18.49 2.68 11.28
C SER A 193 -18.56 1.29 10.62
N ARG A 194 -18.71 1.26 9.28
CA ARG A 194 -18.74 0.01 8.53
C ARG A 194 -17.39 -0.71 8.50
N LEU A 195 -16.27 0.03 8.43
CA LEU A 195 -14.94 -0.58 8.49
C LEU A 195 -14.64 -1.20 9.86
N GLY A 196 -15.12 -0.57 10.94
CA GLY A 196 -15.11 -1.11 12.30
C GLY A 196 -13.75 -1.67 12.72
N ILE A 197 -13.75 -2.91 13.18
CA ILE A 197 -12.54 -3.61 13.68
C ILE A 197 -11.48 -3.92 12.60
N TYR A 198 -11.82 -3.77 11.33
CA TYR A 198 -10.89 -4.05 10.23
C TYR A 198 -10.00 -2.85 9.88
N LEU A 199 -10.27 -1.67 10.45
CA LEU A 199 -9.49 -0.45 10.26
C LEU A 199 -8.84 -0.03 11.58
N MET A 200 -7.51 0.10 11.58
CA MET A 200 -6.77 0.76 12.64
C MET A 200 -6.18 2.06 12.09
N ARG A 201 -6.59 3.21 12.65
CA ARG A 201 -6.09 4.52 12.28
C ARG A 201 -5.80 5.37 13.52
N ARG A 202 -4.54 5.70 13.72
CA ARG A 202 -4.07 6.62 14.75
C ARG A 202 -3.38 7.80 14.09
N LEU A 203 -3.64 9.00 14.60
CA LEU A 203 -2.97 10.21 14.16
C LEU A 203 -1.75 10.48 15.04
N LYS A 204 -0.71 11.08 14.48
CA LYS A 204 0.48 11.48 15.25
C LYS A 204 0.15 12.46 16.37
N ALA A 205 -0.79 13.37 16.11
CA ALA A 205 -1.23 14.35 17.10
C ALA A 205 -1.78 13.70 18.38
N ASP A 206 -2.45 12.54 18.24
CA ASP A 206 -3.06 11.82 19.35
C ASP A 206 -2.08 10.86 20.02
N ALA A 207 -1.26 10.19 19.21
CA ALA A 207 -0.37 9.09 19.65
C ALA A 207 0.98 9.58 20.19
N ALA A 208 1.46 10.74 19.75
CA ALA A 208 2.79 11.27 20.07
C ALA A 208 2.69 12.71 20.61
N LYS A 209 2.09 12.83 21.81
CA LYS A 209 1.86 14.13 22.49
C LYS A 209 3.14 14.88 22.83
N ASP A 210 4.27 14.18 22.90
CA ASP A 210 5.59 14.75 23.21
C ASP A 210 6.29 15.35 21.98
N LEU A 211 5.69 15.24 20.77
CA LEU A 211 6.27 15.87 19.59
C LEU A 211 6.01 17.38 19.62
N PRO A 212 7.03 18.19 19.26
CA PRO A 212 6.82 19.63 19.10
C PRO A 212 5.85 19.91 17.95
N ASN A 213 5.19 21.07 18.03
CA ASN A 213 4.29 21.52 16.96
C ASN A 213 5.03 21.57 15.62
N LYS A 214 4.32 21.17 14.56
CA LYS A 214 4.84 21.26 13.19
C LYS A 214 5.08 22.73 12.83
N ILE A 215 6.32 23.08 12.48
CA ILE A 215 6.68 24.41 11.98
C ILE A 215 6.75 24.33 10.46
N GLU A 216 5.88 25.07 9.79
CA GLU A 216 5.90 25.20 8.33
C GLU A 216 6.55 26.52 7.94
N GLN A 217 7.64 26.45 7.19
CA GLN A 217 8.31 27.61 6.61
C GLN A 217 8.13 27.62 5.10
N LYS A 218 7.47 28.63 4.57
CA LYS A 218 7.39 28.85 3.12
C LYS A 218 8.59 29.69 2.68
N LYS A 219 9.48 29.08 1.88
CA LYS A 219 10.61 29.79 1.30
C LYS A 219 10.35 30.02 -0.18
N HIS A 220 10.22 31.27 -0.57
CA HIS A 220 10.13 31.65 -1.96
C HIS A 220 11.53 31.74 -2.57
N VAL A 221 11.71 31.09 -3.72
CA VAL A 221 12.96 31.09 -4.47
C VAL A 221 12.63 31.53 -5.90
N ASN A 222 13.38 32.48 -6.42
CA ASN A 222 13.23 32.91 -7.80
C ASN A 222 13.77 31.83 -8.74
N MET A 223 13.07 31.58 -9.83
CA MET A 223 13.56 30.67 -10.87
C MET A 223 14.77 31.30 -11.59
N PRO A 224 15.79 30.52 -11.97
CA PRO A 224 16.81 30.97 -12.90
C PRO A 224 16.16 31.40 -14.22
N TYR A 225 16.69 32.42 -14.86
CA TYR A 225 16.11 33.04 -16.08
C TYR A 225 15.74 32.02 -17.19
N VAL A 226 16.61 31.03 -17.42
CA VAL A 226 16.36 29.98 -18.44
C VAL A 226 15.16 29.11 -18.06
N GLN A 227 15.05 28.72 -16.78
CA GLN A 227 13.96 27.91 -16.27
C GLN A 227 12.62 28.68 -16.31
N GLU A 228 12.63 29.95 -15.91
CA GLU A 228 11.47 30.84 -15.95
C GLU A 228 10.95 31.00 -17.39
N LYS A 229 11.85 31.20 -18.35
CA LYS A 229 11.48 31.31 -19.77
C LYS A 229 10.86 30.04 -20.32
N ILE A 230 11.39 28.86 -19.98
CA ILE A 230 10.83 27.58 -20.37
C ILE A 230 9.45 27.38 -19.72
N TYR A 231 9.34 27.66 -18.43
CA TYR A 231 8.08 27.56 -17.68
C TYR A 231 6.99 28.46 -18.29
N CYS A 232 7.31 29.74 -18.54
CA CYS A 232 6.37 30.69 -19.15
C CYS A 232 5.93 30.25 -20.55
N ASN A 233 6.82 29.72 -21.38
CA ASN A 233 6.46 29.21 -22.70
C ASN A 233 5.48 28.03 -22.59
N ILE A 234 5.77 27.05 -21.71
CA ILE A 234 4.88 25.88 -21.49
C ILE A 234 3.48 26.33 -21.02
N VAL A 235 3.42 27.29 -20.08
CA VAL A 235 2.16 27.81 -19.55
C VAL A 235 1.39 28.58 -20.62
N ASN A 236 2.08 29.39 -21.44
CA ASN A 236 1.46 30.15 -22.53
C ASN A 236 0.90 29.20 -23.62
N ASP A 237 1.66 28.18 -23.99
CA ASP A 237 1.22 27.16 -24.96
C ASP A 237 0.00 26.39 -24.43
N TYR A 238 -0.03 26.08 -23.12
CA TYR A 238 -1.20 25.47 -22.47
C TYR A 238 -2.43 26.38 -22.54
N ASN A 239 -2.28 27.67 -22.22
CA ASN A 239 -3.39 28.63 -22.25
C ASN A 239 -3.92 28.90 -23.65
N ALA A 240 -3.06 28.77 -24.69
CA ALA A 240 -3.43 28.96 -26.09
C ALA A 240 -4.17 27.75 -26.70
N ASN A 241 -3.95 26.54 -26.16
CA ASN A 241 -4.41 25.28 -26.75
C ASN A 241 -5.19 24.44 -25.70
N GLN A 242 -6.40 24.88 -25.32
CA GLN A 242 -7.24 24.22 -24.27
C GLN A 242 -7.81 22.82 -24.67
N GLU A 243 -7.06 21.94 -25.28
CA GLU A 243 -7.48 20.56 -25.52
C GLU A 243 -7.09 19.64 -24.34
N GLU A 244 -8.06 18.84 -23.85
CA GLU A 244 -7.92 17.99 -22.63
C GLU A 244 -6.67 17.05 -22.62
N ASN A 245 -6.21 16.59 -23.75
CA ASN A 245 -5.05 15.70 -23.85
C ASN A 245 -3.68 16.40 -23.63
N GLN A 246 -3.63 17.73 -23.66
CA GLN A 246 -2.41 18.50 -23.45
C GLN A 246 -2.11 18.79 -21.98
N ILE A 247 -3.11 18.71 -21.10
CA ILE A 247 -2.96 18.96 -19.63
C ILE A 247 -1.93 17.97 -19.04
N LEU A 248 -2.05 16.69 -19.36
CA LEU A 248 -1.14 15.64 -18.87
C LEU A 248 0.28 15.83 -19.37
N ASN A 249 0.47 16.18 -20.64
CA ASN A 249 1.80 16.46 -21.21
C ASN A 249 2.43 17.72 -20.60
N THR A 250 1.62 18.75 -20.36
CA THR A 250 2.08 19.99 -19.70
C THR A 250 2.54 19.74 -18.26
N ILE A 251 1.79 18.96 -17.48
CA ILE A 251 2.16 18.58 -16.11
C ILE A 251 3.43 17.72 -16.09
N GLN A 252 3.62 16.83 -17.06
CA GLN A 252 4.84 16.01 -17.16
C GLN A 252 6.08 16.84 -17.51
N ASN A 253 5.92 17.87 -18.34
CA ASN A 253 7.01 18.76 -18.74
C ASN A 253 7.37 19.82 -17.68
N LEU A 254 6.50 20.04 -16.68
CA LEU A 254 6.74 20.95 -15.55
C LEU A 254 7.42 20.28 -14.33
N LYS A 255 7.62 18.97 -14.35
CA LYS A 255 8.36 18.19 -13.33
C LYS A 255 9.85 18.17 -13.68
#